data_7e3d7d93b35284f70105eba03cc395d1
#
_entry.id   7e3d7d93b35284f70105eba03cc395d1
#
_cell.length_a   1.000
_cell.length_b   1.000
_cell.length_c   1.000
_cell.angle_alpha   90.00
_cell.angle_beta   90.00
_cell.angle_gamma   90.00
#
_symmetry.space_group_name_H-M   'P 1'
#
loop_
_entity.id
_entity.type
_entity.pdbx_description
1 polymer ?
#
loop_
_entity_poly.entity_id
_entity_poly.type
_entity_poly.pdbx_seq_one_letter_code
_entity_poly.pdbx_strand_id
1 'polypeptide(L)'
;MELRQSPRFPAHCPIAYAGGNVAGVGIVSNLSTGGCKIGSSTHVDTGANLELRIYITGAPEFPMKVDQAVVRWAKDQEFGLEFISTWPEEQARLRRFVATLETSPSPSR
;
A
#
# COMPACT_ATOMS: atom_id res chain seq x y z
N MET A 1 -17.84 6.45 -13.89
CA MET A 1 -16.67 7.26 -14.07
C MET A 1 -15.63 6.97 -13.01
N GLU A 2 -14.42 6.98 -13.39
CA GLU A 2 -13.36 6.69 -12.48
C GLU A 2 -13.04 7.89 -11.60
N LEU A 3 -13.07 7.69 -10.30
CA LEU A 3 -12.84 8.79 -9.37
C LEU A 3 -11.53 8.65 -8.61
N ARG A 4 -10.68 7.75 -9.05
CA ARG A 4 -9.40 7.58 -8.40
C ARG A 4 -8.56 8.81 -8.62
N GLN A 5 -8.08 9.39 -7.53
CA GLN A 5 -7.30 10.61 -7.59
C GLN A 5 -5.87 10.35 -8.01
N SER A 6 -5.35 9.16 -7.78
CA SER A 6 -3.97 8.84 -8.06
C SER A 6 -3.91 7.56 -8.88
N PRO A 7 -3.17 7.56 -9.98
CA PRO A 7 -3.03 6.32 -10.73
C PRO A 7 -2.27 5.28 -9.92
N ARG A 8 -2.61 4.03 -10.13
CA ARG A 8 -1.95 2.91 -9.47
C ARG A 8 -1.05 2.19 -10.43
N PHE A 9 0.10 1.79 -9.92
CA PHE A 9 1.11 1.13 -10.73
C PHE A 9 1.43 -0.22 -10.13
N PRO A 10 1.74 -1.23 -10.94
CA PRO A 10 2.13 -2.54 -10.41
C PRO A 10 3.31 -2.41 -9.48
N ALA A 11 3.29 -3.17 -8.42
CA ALA A 11 4.35 -3.18 -7.43
C ALA A 11 4.44 -4.57 -6.85
N HIS A 12 5.49 -4.83 -6.10
CA HIS A 12 5.64 -6.10 -5.42
C HIS A 12 6.46 -5.83 -4.17
N CYS A 13 5.79 -5.33 -3.14
CA CYS A 13 6.46 -4.94 -1.91
C CYS A 13 5.87 -5.70 -0.74
N PRO A 14 6.70 -6.30 0.09
CA PRO A 14 6.18 -6.85 1.34
C PRO A 14 5.60 -5.74 2.19
N ILE A 15 4.58 -6.06 2.94
CA ILE A 15 3.92 -5.10 3.82
C ILE A 15 3.53 -5.79 5.11
N ALA A 16 3.67 -5.08 6.21
CA ALA A 16 3.12 -5.49 7.49
C ALA A 16 2.07 -4.47 7.88
N TYR A 17 0.98 -4.93 8.49
CA TYR A 17 -0.09 -4.05 8.89
C TYR A 17 -0.65 -4.49 10.23
N ALA A 18 -1.22 -3.53 10.95
CA ALA A 18 -1.80 -3.82 12.25
C ALA A 18 -2.82 -2.76 12.60
N GLY A 19 -3.85 -3.15 13.32
CA GLY A 19 -4.85 -2.22 13.81
C GLY A 19 -6.00 -2.97 14.45
N GLY A 20 -6.56 -2.40 15.52
CA GLY A 20 -7.63 -3.05 16.23
C GLY A 20 -7.21 -4.44 16.70
N ASN A 21 -7.91 -5.45 16.23
CA ASN A 21 -7.63 -6.83 16.61
C ASN A 21 -6.86 -7.59 15.56
N VAL A 22 -6.37 -6.91 14.54
CA VAL A 22 -5.79 -7.61 13.40
C VAL A 22 -4.34 -7.19 13.23
N ALA A 23 -3.51 -8.14 12.85
CA ALA A 23 -2.14 -7.88 12.42
C ALA A 23 -1.78 -8.94 11.40
N GLY A 24 -1.07 -8.55 10.37
CA GLY A 24 -0.71 -9.51 9.34
C GLY A 24 0.37 -8.99 8.43
N VAL A 25 0.71 -9.81 7.47
CA VAL A 25 1.68 -9.46 6.43
C VAL A 25 1.08 -9.84 5.09
N GLY A 26 1.58 -9.22 4.06
CA GLY A 26 1.13 -9.51 2.72
C GLY A 26 2.06 -8.91 1.70
N ILE A 27 1.55 -8.82 0.47
CA ILE A 27 2.31 -8.26 -0.64
C ILE A 27 1.47 -7.16 -1.29
N VAL A 28 2.05 -5.99 -1.43
CA VAL A 28 1.42 -4.91 -2.19
C VAL A 28 1.54 -5.25 -3.66
N SER A 29 0.42 -5.34 -4.35
CA SER A 29 0.42 -5.69 -5.77
C SER A 29 0.24 -4.46 -6.66
N ASN A 30 -0.34 -3.39 -6.15
CA ASN A 30 -0.30 -2.11 -6.84
C ASN A 30 -0.27 -0.99 -5.81
N LEU A 31 0.27 0.15 -6.22
CA LEU A 31 0.55 1.23 -5.30
C LEU A 31 0.33 2.56 -5.99
N SER A 32 -0.25 3.50 -5.27
CA SER A 32 -0.36 4.89 -5.69
C SER A 32 -0.01 5.77 -4.49
N THR A 33 0.00 7.07 -4.70
CA THR A 33 0.23 7.98 -3.58
C THR A 33 -0.97 8.03 -2.64
N GLY A 34 -2.11 7.50 -3.06
CA GLY A 34 -3.32 7.52 -2.23
C GLY A 34 -3.75 6.19 -1.65
N GLY A 35 -3.11 5.09 -2.05
CA GLY A 35 -3.54 3.80 -1.54
C GLY A 35 -2.83 2.64 -2.20
N CYS A 36 -3.25 1.44 -1.85
CA CYS A 36 -2.63 0.24 -2.41
C CYS A 36 -3.61 -0.94 -2.36
N LYS A 37 -3.28 -1.96 -3.12
CA LYS A 37 -3.97 -3.26 -3.07
C LYS A 37 -3.00 -4.28 -2.51
N ILE A 38 -3.48 -5.08 -1.58
CA ILE A 38 -2.66 -6.06 -0.86
C ILE A 38 -3.25 -7.44 -1.04
N GLY A 39 -2.37 -8.41 -1.29
CA GLY A 39 -2.73 -9.82 -1.17
C GLY A 39 -2.26 -10.34 0.18
N SER A 40 -3.14 -11.01 0.91
CA SER A 40 -2.81 -11.51 2.23
C SER A 40 -3.83 -12.58 2.61
N SER A 41 -3.36 -13.57 3.36
CA SER A 41 -4.26 -14.61 3.84
C SER A 41 -5.00 -14.22 5.11
N THR A 42 -4.66 -13.10 5.72
CA THR A 42 -5.33 -12.65 6.93
C THR A 42 -6.59 -11.90 6.57
N HIS A 43 -7.69 -12.24 7.22
CA HIS A 43 -8.95 -11.57 6.96
C HIS A 43 -8.96 -10.18 7.59
N VAL A 44 -9.43 -9.20 6.84
CA VAL A 44 -9.64 -7.85 7.35
C VAL A 44 -11.05 -7.42 6.97
N ASP A 45 -11.61 -6.53 7.76
CA ASP A 45 -12.95 -6.03 7.49
C ASP A 45 -12.90 -4.67 6.83
N THR A 46 -13.81 -4.46 5.91
CA THR A 46 -14.01 -3.15 5.30
C THR A 46 -14.27 -2.12 6.39
N GLY A 47 -13.61 -0.99 6.30
CA GLY A 47 -13.73 0.07 7.30
C GLY A 47 -12.68 0.02 8.39
N ALA A 48 -11.90 -1.06 8.47
CA ALA A 48 -10.86 -1.17 9.50
C ALA A 48 -9.78 -0.13 9.26
N ASN A 49 -9.22 0.39 10.36
CA ASN A 49 -8.11 1.31 10.31
C ASN A 49 -6.83 0.57 10.64
N LEU A 50 -5.83 0.71 9.80
CA LEU A 50 -4.58 -0.01 9.94
C LEU A 50 -3.39 0.93 9.86
N GLU A 51 -2.34 0.60 10.59
CA GLU A 51 -1.00 1.15 10.38
C GLU A 51 -0.27 0.25 9.42
N LEU A 52 0.55 0.84 8.57
CA LEU A 52 1.25 0.07 7.55
C LEU A 52 2.74 0.32 7.61
N ARG A 53 3.51 -0.74 7.30
CA ARG A 53 4.93 -0.63 7.00
C ARG A 53 5.15 -1.32 5.67
N ILE A 54 5.52 -0.54 4.67
CA ILE A 54 5.72 -1.04 3.31
C ILE A 54 7.21 -1.11 3.07
N TYR A 55 7.70 -2.30 2.73
CA TYR A 55 9.14 -2.55 2.57
C TYR A 55 9.50 -2.30 1.11
N ILE A 56 10.04 -1.13 0.85
CA ILE A 56 10.32 -0.67 -0.50
C ILE A 56 11.56 -1.37 -1.01
N THR A 57 11.51 -1.82 -2.25
CA THR A 57 12.65 -2.42 -2.92
C THR A 57 13.82 -1.44 -2.92
N GLY A 58 14.98 -1.91 -2.51
CA GLY A 58 16.18 -1.10 -2.46
C GLY A 58 16.46 -0.49 -1.10
N ALA A 59 15.49 -0.50 -0.20
CA ALA A 59 15.69 0.04 1.15
C ALA A 59 14.83 -0.71 2.15
N PRO A 60 14.96 -2.06 2.22
CA PRO A 60 14.06 -2.84 3.05
C PRO A 60 14.25 -2.60 4.55
N GLU A 61 15.41 -2.09 4.97
CA GLU A 61 15.64 -1.85 6.38
C GLU A 61 14.96 -0.57 6.85
N PHE A 62 14.41 0.23 5.94
CA PHE A 62 13.70 1.45 6.30
C PHE A 62 12.32 1.40 5.67
N PRO A 63 11.39 0.64 6.25
CA PRO A 63 10.06 0.57 5.65
C PRO A 63 9.36 1.92 5.68
N MET A 64 8.55 2.15 4.66
CA MET A 64 7.75 3.35 4.59
C MET A 64 6.53 3.17 5.45
N LYS A 65 6.25 4.13 6.32
CA LYS A 65 5.16 4.02 7.28
C LYS A 65 3.97 4.83 6.84
N VAL A 66 2.79 4.27 7.00
CA VAL A 66 1.53 4.98 6.85
C VAL A 66 0.84 4.88 8.20
N ASP A 67 0.56 6.03 8.81
CA ASP A 67 0.03 6.04 10.17
C ASP A 67 -1.41 5.57 10.22
N GLN A 68 -2.17 5.87 9.19
CA GLN A 68 -3.57 5.45 9.15
C GLN A 68 -3.97 5.17 7.72
N ALA A 69 -4.50 3.99 7.50
CA ALA A 69 -5.09 3.59 6.23
C ALA A 69 -6.42 2.91 6.54
N VAL A 70 -7.37 3.02 5.63
CA VAL A 70 -8.69 2.44 5.82
C VAL A 70 -8.92 1.38 4.76
N VAL A 71 -9.41 0.23 5.18
CA VAL A 71 -9.80 -0.83 4.25
C VAL A 71 -11.08 -0.40 3.54
N ARG A 72 -10.99 -0.20 2.24
CA ARG A 72 -12.14 0.25 1.45
C ARG A 72 -12.91 -0.90 0.85
N TRP A 73 -12.24 -2.01 0.59
CA TRP A 73 -12.90 -3.22 0.11
C TRP A 73 -12.05 -4.41 0.50
N ALA A 74 -12.70 -5.56 0.64
CA ALA A 74 -12.00 -6.81 0.93
C ALA A 74 -12.74 -7.92 0.20
N LYS A 75 -12.00 -8.78 -0.47
CA LYS A 75 -12.59 -9.86 -1.24
C LYS A 75 -11.55 -10.96 -1.41
N ASP A 76 -11.95 -12.18 -1.07
CA ASP A 76 -11.07 -13.32 -1.16
C ASP A 76 -9.82 -13.06 -0.31
N GLN A 77 -8.66 -13.12 -0.89
CA GLN A 77 -7.41 -12.89 -0.16
C GLN A 77 -6.77 -11.59 -0.59
N GLU A 78 -7.60 -10.60 -0.95
CA GLU A 78 -7.12 -9.29 -1.34
C GLU A 78 -7.92 -8.22 -0.63
N PHE A 79 -7.31 -7.08 -0.42
CA PHE A 79 -8.05 -5.92 0.06
C PHE A 79 -7.37 -4.64 -0.41
N GLY A 80 -8.17 -3.60 -0.49
CA GLY A 80 -7.68 -2.29 -0.92
C GLY A 80 -7.71 -1.31 0.23
N LEU A 81 -6.65 -0.51 0.30
CA LEU A 81 -6.45 0.48 1.34
C LEU A 81 -6.37 1.86 0.76
N GLU A 82 -6.98 2.80 1.47
CA GLU A 82 -6.78 4.23 1.20
C GLU A 82 -5.92 4.80 2.32
N PHE A 83 -4.86 5.52 1.96
CA PHE A 83 -4.00 6.16 2.94
C PHE A 83 -4.68 7.43 3.43
N ILE A 84 -4.81 7.56 4.74
CA ILE A 84 -5.51 8.70 5.33
C ILE A 84 -4.51 9.68 5.93
N SER A 85 -3.51 9.17 6.63
CA SER A 85 -2.56 10.02 7.36
C SER A 85 -1.17 9.47 7.22
N THR A 86 -0.26 10.32 6.78
CA THR A 86 1.13 9.95 6.55
C THR A 86 1.99 11.16 6.91
N TRP A 87 3.10 10.92 7.59
CA TRP A 87 4.05 11.99 7.89
C TRP A 87 4.59 12.59 6.59
N PRO A 88 4.88 13.88 6.54
CA PRO A 88 5.36 14.50 5.30
C PRO A 88 6.60 13.85 4.71
N GLU A 89 7.54 13.41 5.54
CA GLU A 89 8.73 12.73 5.04
C GLU A 89 8.38 11.41 4.38
N GLU A 90 7.44 10.69 4.98
CA GLU A 90 7.01 9.43 4.41
C GLU A 90 6.22 9.65 3.13
N GLN A 91 5.44 10.72 3.10
CA GLN A 91 4.67 11.04 1.91
C GLN A 91 5.59 11.42 0.75
N ALA A 92 6.63 12.18 1.02
CA ALA A 92 7.61 12.52 0.00
C ALA A 92 8.32 11.26 -0.50
N ARG A 93 8.64 10.35 0.40
CA ARG A 93 9.27 9.10 0.04
C ARG A 93 8.34 8.25 -0.82
N LEU A 94 7.07 8.21 -0.47
CA LEU A 94 6.08 7.48 -1.25
C LEU A 94 5.97 8.06 -2.66
N ARG A 95 5.92 9.38 -2.78
CA ARG A 95 5.84 10.01 -4.10
C ARG A 95 7.05 9.66 -4.95
N ARG A 96 8.24 9.67 -4.35
CA ARG A 96 9.44 9.31 -5.11
C ARG A 96 9.41 7.86 -5.56
N PHE A 97 8.95 6.98 -4.68
CA PHE A 97 8.90 5.56 -5.04
C PHE A 97 7.85 5.31 -6.13
N VAL A 98 6.68 5.91 -6.01
CA VAL A 98 5.65 5.74 -7.03
C VAL A 98 6.15 6.30 -8.37
N ALA A 99 6.91 7.39 -8.34
CA ALA A 99 7.48 7.93 -9.58
C ALA A 99 8.42 6.92 -10.23
N THR A 100 9.16 6.14 -9.46
CA THR A 100 10.03 5.13 -10.07
C THR A 100 9.20 4.01 -10.70
N LEU A 101 8.07 3.66 -10.12
CA LEU A 101 7.19 2.66 -10.73
C LEU A 101 6.63 3.17 -12.05
N GLU A 102 6.28 4.45 -12.06
CA GLU A 102 5.69 5.07 -13.22
C GLU A 102 6.67 5.13 -14.39
N THR A 103 7.94 5.38 -14.11
CA THR A 103 8.94 5.53 -15.16
C THR A 103 9.69 4.27 -15.48
N SER A 104 9.49 3.20 -14.71
CA SER A 104 10.18 1.95 -14.98
C SER A 104 9.70 1.34 -16.26
N PRO A 105 10.57 0.80 -17.08
CA PRO A 105 10.13 0.06 -18.26
C PRO A 105 9.30 -1.13 -17.83
N SER A 106 8.30 -1.44 -18.61
CA SER A 106 7.48 -2.59 -18.31
C SER A 106 8.32 -3.86 -18.51
N PRO A 107 8.31 -4.75 -17.56
CA PRO A 107 9.06 -5.99 -17.72
C PRO A 107 8.39 -6.97 -18.65
N SER A 108 7.17 -6.73 -18.97
CA SER A 108 6.46 -7.68 -19.79
C SER A 108 6.67 -7.34 -21.21
N ARG A 109 7.36 -7.68 -21.75
CA ARG A 109 7.43 -7.29 -23.07
C ARG A 109 7.84 -8.40 -23.74
#